data_87e33b83934fb5f3b1395ff6c7a4ce84
#
_entry.id   87e33b83934fb5f3b1395ff6c7a4ce84
#
_cell.length_a   1.000
_cell.length_b   1.000
_cell.length_c   1.000
_cell.angle_alpha   90.00
_cell.angle_beta   90.00
_cell.angle_gamma   90.00
#
_symmetry.space_group_name_H-M   'P 1'
#
loop_
_entity.id
_entity.type
_entity.pdbx_description
1 polymer ?
#
loop_
_entity_poly.entity_id
_entity_poly.type
_entity_poly.pdbx_seq_one_letter_code
_entity_poly.pdbx_strand_id
1 'polypeptide(L)'
;EVPSNVILHRVGARVWIARIMISCGIISGATMYVTSPQMFYIMRFLLGVAEAGFFPGIILYITYWYPASRRGRMTAWFMTAVALSGLIGGPLSGWILKDMSGVNGLAGWQWMFLIEAIPSVVIGLIVLVVLDDRIRDAKWLNDAEKSMLERNIASDVLSKEDLPLRRVFSSPR
;
A
#
# COMPACT_ATOMS: atom_id res chain seq x y z
N GLU A 1 6.78 6.39 10.26
CA GLU A 1 6.58 6.73 8.83
C GLU A 1 7.85 7.31 8.17
N VAL A 2 8.56 8.28 8.80
CA VAL A 2 9.76 8.91 8.20
C VAL A 2 10.86 7.90 7.84
N PRO A 3 11.29 6.95 8.71
CA PRO A 3 12.27 5.95 8.35
C PRO A 3 11.83 5.05 7.20
N SER A 4 10.54 4.74 7.12
CA SER A 4 9.94 3.93 6.07
C SER A 4 10.09 4.58 4.68
N ASN A 5 9.82 5.88 4.59
CA ASN A 5 9.97 6.63 3.33
C ASN A 5 11.43 6.72 2.87
N VAL A 6 12.38 6.88 3.79
CA VAL A 6 13.81 6.89 3.46
C VAL A 6 14.27 5.54 2.89
N ILE A 7 13.78 4.44 3.47
CA ILE A 7 14.10 3.10 2.99
C ILE A 7 13.45 2.86 1.63
N LEU A 8 12.20 3.29 1.42
CA LEU A 8 11.50 3.17 0.15
C LEU A 8 12.28 3.83 -1.00
N HIS A 9 12.84 5.02 -0.78
CA HIS A 9 13.69 5.70 -1.77
C HIS A 9 14.95 4.90 -2.15
N ARG A 10 15.49 4.09 -1.23
CA ARG A 10 16.72 3.30 -1.46
C ARG A 10 16.43 1.94 -2.08
N VAL A 11 15.35 1.29 -1.66
CA VAL A 11 15.03 -0.11 -2.01
C VAL A 11 14.14 -0.19 -3.26
N GLY A 12 13.41 0.89 -3.58
CA GLY A 12 12.41 0.93 -4.63
C GLY A 12 11.01 0.67 -4.10
N ALA A 13 10.03 1.26 -4.77
CA ALA A 13 8.63 1.19 -4.35
C ALA A 13 8.05 -0.23 -4.52
N ARG A 14 8.42 -0.93 -5.60
CA ARG A 14 8.01 -2.30 -5.89
C ARG A 14 8.31 -3.24 -4.73
N VAL A 15 9.58 -3.31 -4.34
CA VAL A 15 10.03 -4.21 -3.28
C VAL A 15 9.45 -3.80 -1.93
N TRP A 16 9.37 -2.48 -1.67
CA TRP A 16 8.86 -1.97 -0.40
C TRP A 16 7.37 -2.25 -0.20
N ILE A 17 6.53 -1.97 -1.22
CA ILE A 17 5.09 -2.23 -1.18
C ILE A 17 4.83 -3.73 -1.06
N ALA A 18 5.50 -4.53 -1.88
CA ALA A 18 5.35 -5.99 -1.83
C ALA A 18 5.74 -6.56 -0.46
N ARG A 19 6.85 -6.10 0.13
CA ARG A 19 7.27 -6.49 1.48
C ARG A 19 6.18 -6.19 2.51
N ILE A 20 5.58 -4.99 2.45
CA ILE A 20 4.51 -4.61 3.37
C ILE A 20 3.33 -5.58 3.20
N MET A 21 2.86 -5.78 1.98
CA MET A 21 1.71 -6.65 1.71
C MET A 21 1.96 -8.10 2.16
N ILE A 22 3.13 -8.65 1.87
CA ILE A 22 3.49 -10.02 2.27
C ILE A 22 3.62 -10.12 3.79
N SER A 23 4.33 -9.19 4.44
CA SER A 23 4.51 -9.24 5.89
C SER A 23 3.18 -9.03 6.64
N CYS A 24 2.34 -8.10 6.19
CA CYS A 24 0.99 -7.91 6.76
C CYS A 24 0.13 -9.15 6.58
N GLY A 25 0.14 -9.77 5.39
CA GLY A 25 -0.59 -11.01 5.15
C GLY A 25 -0.13 -12.15 6.04
N ILE A 26 1.18 -12.37 6.18
CA ILE A 26 1.73 -13.41 7.05
C ILE A 26 1.37 -13.17 8.51
N ILE A 27 1.53 -11.94 9.02
CA ILE A 27 1.21 -11.60 10.42
C ILE A 27 -0.30 -11.73 10.68
N SER A 28 -1.14 -11.26 9.73
CA SER A 28 -2.59 -11.41 9.82
C SER A 28 -2.98 -12.88 9.85
N GLY A 29 -2.47 -13.70 8.93
CA GLY A 29 -2.71 -15.15 8.91
C GLY A 29 -2.22 -15.85 10.18
N ALA A 30 -1.04 -15.47 10.70
CA ALA A 30 -0.51 -16.01 11.95
C ALA A 30 -1.39 -15.68 13.17
N THR A 31 -2.23 -14.65 13.09
CA THR A 31 -3.18 -14.29 14.14
C THR A 31 -4.19 -15.43 14.42
N MET A 32 -4.42 -16.35 13.47
CA MET A 32 -5.26 -17.53 13.69
C MET A 32 -4.78 -18.44 14.84
N TYR A 33 -3.50 -18.39 15.18
CA TYR A 33 -2.90 -19.21 16.25
C TYR A 33 -2.91 -18.52 17.62
N VAL A 34 -3.51 -17.37 17.74
CA VAL A 34 -3.57 -16.60 18.98
C VAL A 34 -4.43 -17.35 20.02
N THR A 35 -3.85 -17.61 21.19
CA THR A 35 -4.49 -18.30 22.31
C THR A 35 -4.64 -17.43 23.56
N SER A 36 -4.00 -16.26 23.59
CA SER A 36 -4.06 -15.36 24.74
C SER A 36 -4.22 -13.89 24.35
N PRO A 37 -4.81 -13.05 25.21
CA PRO A 37 -4.93 -11.62 24.93
C PRO A 37 -3.58 -10.93 24.69
N GLN A 38 -2.54 -11.32 25.42
CA GLN A 38 -1.21 -10.75 25.25
C GLN A 38 -0.64 -11.06 23.85
N MET A 39 -0.79 -12.30 23.40
CA MET A 39 -0.38 -12.70 22.05
C MET A 39 -1.14 -11.92 20.97
N PHE A 40 -2.43 -11.66 21.19
CA PHE A 40 -3.23 -10.84 20.28
C PHE A 40 -2.68 -9.41 20.19
N TYR A 41 -2.36 -8.77 21.33
CA TYR A 41 -1.76 -7.43 21.34
C TYR A 41 -0.41 -7.38 20.62
N ILE A 42 0.42 -8.41 20.82
CA ILE A 42 1.72 -8.52 20.13
C ILE A 42 1.50 -8.62 18.61
N MET A 43 0.58 -9.48 18.15
CA MET A 43 0.27 -9.60 16.71
C MET A 43 -0.27 -8.29 16.12
N ARG A 44 -1.13 -7.58 16.83
CA ARG A 44 -1.62 -6.26 16.42
C ARG A 44 -0.54 -5.19 16.34
N PHE A 45 0.38 -5.20 17.31
CA PHE A 45 1.53 -4.32 17.30
C PHE A 45 2.44 -4.61 16.10
N LEU A 46 2.78 -5.87 15.87
CA LEU A 46 3.60 -6.28 14.74
C LEU A 46 2.94 -5.94 13.40
N LEU A 47 1.62 -6.12 13.29
CA LEU A 47 0.85 -5.75 12.11
C LEU A 47 0.94 -4.24 11.84
N GLY A 48 0.75 -3.41 12.87
CA GLY A 48 0.88 -1.96 12.75
C GLY A 48 2.30 -1.52 12.34
N VAL A 49 3.34 -2.20 12.86
CA VAL A 49 4.74 -1.94 12.44
C VAL A 49 4.96 -2.35 10.98
N ALA A 50 4.40 -3.49 10.55
CA ALA A 50 4.53 -3.97 9.18
C ALA A 50 3.81 -3.06 8.18
N GLU A 51 2.63 -2.55 8.56
CA GLU A 51 1.80 -1.65 7.74
C GLU A 51 2.36 -0.21 7.69
N ALA A 52 3.18 0.17 8.67
CA ALA A 52 3.73 1.51 8.77
C ALA A 52 4.48 1.91 7.49
N GLY A 53 3.98 2.94 6.80
CA GLY A 53 4.56 3.43 5.55
C GLY A 53 3.90 2.90 4.27
N PHE A 54 2.85 2.10 4.35
CA PHE A 54 2.10 1.66 3.17
C PHE A 54 1.46 2.86 2.45
N PHE A 55 0.64 3.62 3.18
CA PHE A 55 -0.07 4.76 2.60
C PHE A 55 0.88 5.84 2.04
N PRO A 56 1.85 6.36 2.81
CA PRO A 56 2.80 7.32 2.27
C PRO A 56 3.66 6.72 1.15
N GLY A 57 3.93 5.42 1.18
CA GLY A 57 4.63 4.71 0.10
C GLY A 57 3.84 4.72 -1.21
N ILE A 58 2.54 4.46 -1.16
CA ILE A 58 1.65 4.54 -2.34
C ILE A 58 1.58 5.98 -2.87
N ILE A 59 1.41 6.98 -1.99
CA ILE A 59 1.39 8.39 -2.40
C ILE A 59 2.70 8.77 -3.09
N LEU A 60 3.83 8.36 -2.53
CA LEU A 60 5.14 8.61 -3.14
C LEU A 60 5.28 7.89 -4.49
N TYR A 61 4.83 6.64 -4.61
CA TYR A 61 4.81 5.91 -5.88
C TYR A 61 3.97 6.64 -6.94
N ILE A 62 2.79 7.16 -6.58
CA ILE A 62 1.97 7.98 -7.47
C ILE A 62 2.74 9.20 -7.96
N THR A 63 3.63 9.79 -7.15
CA THR A 63 4.44 10.95 -7.60
C THR A 63 5.48 10.59 -8.66
N TYR A 64 5.93 9.36 -8.74
CA TYR A 64 6.89 8.91 -9.75
C TYR A 64 6.24 8.69 -11.11
N TRP A 65 4.93 8.45 -11.16
CA TRP A 65 4.19 8.08 -12.38
C TRP A 65 3.29 9.19 -12.90
N TYR A 66 2.86 10.12 -12.04
CA TYR A 66 1.87 11.12 -12.41
C TYR A 66 2.33 12.54 -12.11
N PRO A 67 2.11 13.48 -13.07
CA PRO A 67 2.33 14.90 -12.85
C PRO A 67 1.37 15.45 -11.77
N ALA A 68 1.74 16.57 -11.14
CA ALA A 68 1.00 17.18 -10.01
C ALA A 68 -0.48 17.39 -10.31
N SER A 69 -0.81 17.78 -11.54
CA SER A 69 -2.19 18.01 -12.01
C SER A 69 -3.09 16.76 -11.96
N ARG A 70 -2.50 15.55 -12.01
CA ARG A 70 -3.25 14.28 -12.00
C ARG A 70 -3.15 13.50 -10.70
N ARG A 71 -2.21 13.83 -9.82
CA ARG A 71 -1.99 13.13 -8.53
C ARG A 71 -3.23 13.09 -7.65
N GLY A 72 -3.96 14.22 -7.56
CA GLY A 72 -5.20 14.29 -6.78
C GLY A 72 -6.24 13.28 -7.23
N ARG A 73 -6.44 13.13 -8.55
CA ARG A 73 -7.36 12.15 -9.11
C ARG A 73 -6.92 10.71 -8.80
N MET A 74 -5.64 10.39 -8.94
CA MET A 74 -5.12 9.05 -8.64
C MET A 74 -5.25 8.71 -7.17
N THR A 75 -4.96 9.66 -6.27
CA THR A 75 -5.17 9.50 -4.84
C THR A 75 -6.65 9.30 -4.50
N ALA A 76 -7.57 10.03 -5.16
CA ALA A 76 -9.00 9.83 -4.98
C ALA A 76 -9.46 8.42 -5.41
N TRP A 77 -8.96 7.91 -6.54
CA TRP A 77 -9.22 6.52 -6.96
C TRP A 77 -8.70 5.50 -5.94
N PHE A 78 -7.51 5.73 -5.39
CA PHE A 78 -6.97 4.89 -4.34
C PHE A 78 -7.84 4.91 -3.08
N MET A 79 -8.31 6.09 -2.67
CA MET A 79 -9.25 6.23 -1.53
C MET A 79 -10.59 5.52 -1.79
N THR A 80 -11.08 5.50 -3.02
CA THR A 80 -12.30 4.77 -3.38
C THR A 80 -12.12 3.27 -3.15
N ALA A 81 -10.94 2.72 -3.41
CA ALA A 81 -10.64 1.31 -3.12
C ALA A 81 -10.76 0.98 -1.62
N VAL A 82 -10.37 1.92 -0.73
CA VAL A 82 -10.54 1.76 0.72
C VAL A 82 -12.03 1.65 1.10
N ALA A 83 -12.88 2.50 0.51
CA ALA A 83 -14.33 2.43 0.75
C ALA A 83 -14.94 1.11 0.22
N LEU A 84 -14.53 0.69 -0.97
CA LEU A 84 -14.98 -0.58 -1.58
C LEU A 84 -14.53 -1.79 -0.77
N SER A 85 -13.33 -1.76 -0.18
CA SER A 85 -12.85 -2.86 0.65
C SER A 85 -13.73 -3.07 1.89
N GLY A 86 -14.23 -2.00 2.51
CA GLY A 86 -15.19 -2.11 3.62
C GLY A 86 -16.54 -2.66 3.19
N LEU A 87 -17.03 -2.23 2.01
CA LEU A 87 -18.31 -2.70 1.46
C LEU A 87 -18.31 -4.19 1.14
N ILE A 88 -17.20 -4.70 0.62
CA ILE A 88 -17.06 -6.12 0.26
C ILE A 88 -16.60 -6.94 1.49
N GLY A 89 -15.66 -6.41 2.26
CA GLY A 89 -15.06 -7.09 3.40
C GLY A 89 -16.06 -7.40 4.50
N GLY A 90 -16.95 -6.46 4.85
CA GLY A 90 -17.95 -6.66 5.88
C GLY A 90 -18.84 -7.89 5.65
N PRO A 91 -19.56 -7.99 4.54
CA PRO A 91 -20.38 -9.17 4.21
C PRO A 91 -19.57 -10.46 4.10
N LEU A 92 -18.36 -10.39 3.52
CA LEU A 92 -17.47 -11.55 3.38
C LEU A 92 -17.03 -12.08 4.75
N SER A 93 -16.57 -11.20 5.63
CA SER A 93 -16.15 -11.57 6.99
C SER A 93 -17.34 -12.11 7.80
N GLY A 94 -18.53 -11.51 7.64
CA GLY A 94 -19.74 -12.00 8.29
C GLY A 94 -20.14 -13.41 7.81
N TRP A 95 -20.05 -13.69 6.52
CA TRP A 95 -20.28 -15.01 5.95
C TRP A 95 -19.27 -16.04 6.48
N ILE A 96 -17.98 -15.72 6.47
CA ILE A 96 -16.92 -16.61 6.97
C ILE A 96 -17.14 -16.93 8.45
N LEU A 97 -17.44 -15.91 9.26
CA LEU A 97 -17.66 -16.10 10.71
C LEU A 97 -18.83 -17.03 10.99
N LYS A 98 -19.89 -16.96 10.18
CA LYS A 98 -21.12 -17.76 10.37
C LYS A 98 -20.94 -19.18 9.84
N ASP A 99 -20.54 -19.31 8.56
CA ASP A 99 -20.68 -20.58 7.83
C ASP A 99 -19.39 -21.45 7.93
N MET A 100 -18.25 -20.87 8.29
CA MET A 100 -17.00 -21.61 8.45
C MET A 100 -16.65 -21.93 9.90
N SER A 101 -17.47 -21.53 10.87
CA SER A 101 -17.23 -21.87 12.26
C SER A 101 -17.41 -23.37 12.52
N GLY A 102 -16.37 -23.99 13.10
CA GLY A 102 -16.33 -25.44 13.37
C GLY A 102 -15.78 -26.28 12.21
N VAL A 103 -15.58 -25.73 11.02
CA VAL A 103 -14.95 -26.44 9.90
C VAL A 103 -13.50 -26.75 10.24
N ASN A 104 -13.10 -28.02 10.11
CA ASN A 104 -11.79 -28.53 10.52
C ASN A 104 -11.38 -28.22 11.98
N GLY A 105 -12.36 -28.04 12.87
CA GLY A 105 -12.12 -27.74 14.28
C GLY A 105 -11.66 -26.31 14.55
N LEU A 106 -11.68 -25.42 13.54
CA LEU A 106 -11.30 -24.01 13.67
C LEU A 106 -12.54 -23.13 13.94
N ALA A 107 -12.35 -22.10 14.74
CA ALA A 107 -13.36 -21.08 14.94
C ALA A 107 -13.48 -20.16 13.69
N GLY A 108 -14.66 -19.58 13.44
CA GLY A 108 -14.89 -18.72 12.28
C GLY A 108 -13.90 -17.53 12.16
N TRP A 109 -13.48 -16.95 13.30
CA TRP A 109 -12.48 -15.87 13.29
C TRP A 109 -11.08 -16.32 12.83
N GLN A 110 -10.71 -17.58 13.06
CA GLN A 110 -9.44 -18.15 12.57
C GLN A 110 -9.46 -18.28 11.05
N TRP A 111 -10.57 -18.76 10.51
CA TRP A 111 -10.81 -18.81 9.07
C TRP A 111 -10.81 -17.43 8.44
N MET A 112 -11.41 -16.42 9.10
CA MET A 112 -11.41 -15.05 8.63
C MET A 112 -9.98 -14.53 8.42
N PHE A 113 -9.12 -14.62 9.44
CA PHE A 113 -7.74 -14.19 9.32
C PHE A 113 -6.96 -14.97 8.25
N LEU A 114 -7.19 -16.26 8.12
CA LEU A 114 -6.52 -17.08 7.11
C LEU A 114 -6.94 -16.71 5.69
N ILE A 115 -8.24 -16.60 5.44
CA ILE A 115 -8.78 -16.31 4.11
C ILE A 115 -8.43 -14.89 3.66
N GLU A 116 -8.48 -13.92 4.56
CA GLU A 116 -8.13 -12.53 4.26
C GLU A 116 -6.60 -12.33 4.08
N ALA A 117 -5.78 -13.17 4.69
CA ALA A 117 -4.32 -13.13 4.53
C ALA A 117 -3.86 -13.60 3.15
N ILE A 118 -4.50 -14.62 2.58
CA ILE A 118 -4.09 -15.23 1.31
C ILE A 118 -4.04 -14.21 0.15
N PRO A 119 -5.09 -13.43 -0.13
CA PRO A 119 -5.04 -12.42 -1.19
C PRO A 119 -3.93 -11.40 -0.99
N SER A 120 -3.67 -10.97 0.24
CA SER A 120 -2.61 -10.00 0.54
C SER A 120 -1.23 -10.53 0.19
N VAL A 121 -0.92 -11.78 0.55
CA VAL A 121 0.35 -12.43 0.20
C VAL A 121 0.45 -12.66 -1.31
N VAL A 122 -0.60 -13.17 -1.94
CA VAL A 122 -0.62 -13.46 -3.39
C VAL A 122 -0.43 -12.17 -4.19
N ILE A 123 -1.17 -11.11 -3.88
CA ILE A 123 -1.03 -9.81 -4.57
C ILE A 123 0.35 -9.22 -4.28
N GLY A 124 0.88 -9.34 -3.05
CA GLY A 124 2.23 -8.91 -2.73
C GLY A 124 3.29 -9.59 -3.59
N LEU A 125 3.16 -10.90 -3.86
CA LEU A 125 4.04 -11.63 -4.78
C LEU A 125 3.87 -11.17 -6.23
N ILE A 126 2.63 -10.93 -6.67
CA ILE A 126 2.34 -10.38 -8.01
C ILE A 126 2.96 -9.00 -8.17
N VAL A 127 2.89 -8.13 -7.19
CA VAL A 127 3.50 -6.80 -7.18
C VAL A 127 5.01 -6.87 -7.43
N LEU A 128 5.72 -7.86 -6.87
CA LEU A 128 7.16 -8.07 -7.12
C LEU A 128 7.48 -8.32 -8.60
N VAL A 129 6.55 -8.86 -9.36
CA VAL A 129 6.78 -9.24 -10.76
C VAL A 129 6.23 -8.18 -11.72
N VAL A 130 5.08 -7.59 -11.40
CA VAL A 130 4.30 -6.76 -12.32
C VAL A 130 4.58 -5.27 -12.15
N LEU A 131 4.90 -4.82 -10.93
CA LEU A 131 5.08 -3.40 -10.66
C LEU A 131 6.47 -2.95 -11.12
N ASP A 132 6.53 -1.86 -11.88
CA ASP A 132 7.78 -1.21 -12.27
C ASP A 132 8.09 -0.02 -11.35
N ASP A 133 9.34 0.15 -10.94
CA ASP A 133 9.75 1.24 -10.05
C ASP A 133 9.77 2.60 -10.75
N ARG A 134 10.12 2.62 -12.04
CA ARG A 134 10.31 3.86 -12.83
C ARG A 134 9.69 3.74 -14.21
N ILE A 135 9.30 4.87 -14.79
CA ILE A 135 8.75 4.96 -16.13
C ILE A 135 9.67 4.32 -17.18
N ARG A 136 10.99 4.54 -17.06
CA ARG A 136 11.98 3.98 -17.99
C ARG A 136 12.03 2.46 -17.99
N ASP A 137 11.72 1.82 -16.87
CA ASP A 137 11.78 0.37 -16.69
C ASP A 137 10.50 -0.32 -17.20
N ALA A 138 9.44 0.44 -17.44
CA ALA A 138 8.15 -0.06 -17.89
C ALA A 138 8.24 -0.64 -19.33
N LYS A 139 8.05 -1.95 -19.45
CA LYS A 139 8.11 -2.66 -20.74
C LYS A 139 6.86 -2.48 -21.60
N TRP A 140 5.77 -2.06 -20.99
CA TRP A 140 4.46 -1.84 -21.62
C TRP A 140 4.29 -0.44 -22.21
N LEU A 141 5.24 0.49 -22.00
CA LEU A 141 5.27 1.82 -22.57
C LEU A 141 6.26 1.87 -23.74
N ASN A 142 5.89 2.58 -24.81
CA ASN A 142 6.82 2.87 -25.89
C ASN A 142 7.73 4.08 -25.54
N ASP A 143 8.80 4.27 -26.30
CA ASP A 143 9.81 5.30 -25.98
C ASP A 143 9.26 6.74 -26.10
N ALA A 144 8.30 6.97 -26.97
CA ALA A 144 7.64 8.27 -27.11
C ALA A 144 6.76 8.59 -25.87
N GLU A 145 6.03 7.59 -25.36
CA GLU A 145 5.21 7.70 -24.17
C GLU A 145 6.07 7.91 -22.92
N LYS A 146 7.18 7.16 -22.78
CA LYS A 146 8.14 7.35 -21.69
C LYS A 146 8.68 8.78 -21.67
N SER A 147 9.15 9.25 -22.82
CA SER A 147 9.70 10.60 -22.97
C SER A 147 8.67 11.71 -22.69
N MET A 148 7.41 11.49 -23.04
CA MET A 148 6.33 12.42 -22.74
C MET A 148 6.03 12.47 -21.25
N LEU A 149 5.94 11.32 -20.59
CA LEU A 149 5.67 11.22 -19.14
C LEU A 149 6.83 11.82 -18.32
N GLU A 150 8.07 11.52 -18.68
CA GLU A 150 9.24 12.07 -18.00
C GLU A 150 9.31 13.58 -18.14
N ARG A 151 9.02 14.15 -19.32
CA ARG A 151 8.96 15.60 -19.53
C ARG A 151 7.87 16.27 -18.70
N ASN A 152 6.68 15.68 -18.62
CA ASN A 152 5.59 16.21 -17.84
C ASN A 152 5.90 16.22 -16.33
N ILE A 153 6.61 15.21 -15.83
CA ILE A 153 7.03 15.16 -14.43
C ILE A 153 8.18 16.14 -14.17
N ALA A 154 9.14 16.23 -15.07
CA ALA A 154 10.27 17.16 -14.95
C ALA A 154 9.82 18.63 -14.95
N SER A 155 8.84 19.01 -15.77
CA SER A 155 8.27 20.36 -15.76
C SER A 155 7.62 20.74 -14.43
N ASP A 156 6.99 19.78 -13.75
CA ASP A 156 6.41 19.98 -12.43
C ASP A 156 7.48 20.20 -11.33
N VAL A 157 8.63 19.53 -11.44
CA VAL A 157 9.74 19.68 -10.50
C VAL A 157 10.35 21.08 -10.64
N LEU A 158 10.61 21.51 -11.86
CA LEU A 158 11.17 22.84 -12.16
C LEU A 158 10.25 23.97 -11.67
N SER A 159 8.93 23.81 -11.80
CA SER A 159 7.98 24.83 -11.32
C SER A 159 7.92 24.94 -9.78
N LYS A 160 8.43 23.95 -9.04
CA LYS A 160 8.46 23.93 -7.57
C LYS A 160 9.77 24.45 -6.97
N GLU A 161 10.87 24.41 -7.71
CA GLU A 161 12.18 24.87 -7.21
C GLU A 161 12.24 26.39 -7.01
N ASP A 162 11.35 27.16 -7.62
CA ASP A 162 11.30 28.62 -7.52
C ASP A 162 10.61 29.17 -6.25
N LEU A 163 10.15 28.31 -5.33
CA LEU A 163 9.57 28.75 -4.07
C LEU A 163 10.55 28.54 -2.90
N PRO A 164 11.34 29.57 -2.52
CA PRO A 164 12.22 29.45 -1.38
C PRO A 164 11.38 29.20 -0.12
N LEU A 165 11.77 28.17 0.66
CA LEU A 165 11.10 27.75 1.91
C LEU A 165 10.73 28.94 2.84
N ARG A 166 11.53 30.00 2.79
CA ARG A 166 11.30 31.25 3.54
C ARG A 166 9.98 31.94 3.18
N ARG A 167 9.46 31.81 1.96
CA ARG A 167 8.16 32.37 1.54
C ARG A 167 6.97 31.56 2.03
N VAL A 168 7.13 30.26 2.24
CA VAL A 168 6.06 29.38 2.75
C VAL A 168 5.76 29.70 4.22
N PHE A 169 6.77 30.07 5.01
CA PHE A 169 6.62 30.42 6.42
C PHE A 169 6.30 31.92 6.68
N SER A 170 6.44 32.78 5.66
CA SER A 170 6.21 34.22 5.80
C SER A 170 4.89 34.72 5.17
N SER A 171 4.06 33.83 4.60
CA SER A 171 2.75 34.20 4.06
C SER A 171 1.71 34.16 5.18
N PRO A 172 1.22 35.31 5.67
CA PRO A 172 0.07 35.33 6.57
C PRO A 172 -1.17 34.89 5.79
N ARG A 173 -1.90 33.92 6.35
CA ARG A 173 -3.25 33.58 5.90
C ARG A 173 -4.23 34.62 6.38
#